data_e124073ce63d4107689215dfbe6ce2eb
#
_entry.id   e124073ce63d4107689215dfbe6ce2eb
#
_cell.length_a   1.000
_cell.length_b   1.000
_cell.length_c   1.000
_cell.angle_alpha   90.00
_cell.angle_beta   90.00
_cell.angle_gamma   90.00
#
_symmetry.space_group_name_H-M   'P 1'
#
loop_
_entity.id
_entity.type
_entity.pdbx_description
1 polymer ?
#
loop_
_entity_poly.entity_id
_entity_poly.type
_entity_poly.pdbx_seq_one_letter_code
_entity_poly.pdbx_strand_id
1 'polypeptide(L)' 'MAGKAKSIYLTVTTLDHKSVFHRMFFNAKEFNEFVKTEEFKAKYPTTEFKIVKETY' A
#
# COMPACT_ATOMS: atom_id res chain seq x y z
N MET A 1 17.16 -16.79 -10.86
CA MET A 1 16.81 -16.56 -10.37
C MET A 1 15.97 -16.37 -10.28
N ALA A 2 16.07 -16.52 -10.25
CA ALA A 2 15.14 -16.48 -10.23
C ALA A 2 14.32 -16.03 -9.47
N GLY A 3 13.47 -16.26 -9.54
CA GLY A 3 12.48 -15.85 -8.99
C GLY A 3 12.65 -15.11 -7.81
N LYS A 4 13.10 -14.03 -7.84
CA LYS A 4 13.18 -13.37 -6.75
C LYS A 4 11.96 -12.83 -6.30
N ALA A 5 11.63 -12.95 -5.08
CA ALA A 5 10.51 -12.37 -4.47
C ALA A 5 10.65 -10.87 -4.52
N LYS A 6 9.62 -10.21 -4.91
CA LYS A 6 9.68 -8.77 -4.97
C LYS A 6 8.91 -8.21 -3.81
N SER A 7 9.49 -7.22 -3.17
CA SER A 7 8.83 -6.56 -2.06
C SER A 7 7.97 -5.44 -2.60
N ILE A 8 6.81 -5.26 -2.01
CA ILE A 8 5.90 -4.19 -2.40
C ILE A 8 5.79 -3.24 -1.24
N TYR A 9 6.08 -1.99 -1.48
CA TYR A 9 6.05 -0.99 -0.43
C TYR A 9 4.84 -0.09 -0.62
N LEU A 10 3.99 -0.07 0.38
CA LEU A 10 2.76 0.71 0.35
C LEU A 10 2.96 1.98 1.16
N THR A 11 2.61 3.10 0.59
CA THR A 11 2.65 4.37 1.30
C THR A 11 1.32 5.08 1.08
N VAL A 12 0.73 5.55 2.16
CA VAL A 12 -0.50 6.33 2.08
C VAL A 12 -0.14 7.77 2.45
N THR A 13 -0.45 8.68 1.57
CA THR A 13 -0.14 10.08 1.81
C THR A 13 -1.42 10.92 1.77
N THR A 14 -1.40 12.04 2.45
CA THR A 14 -2.51 12.97 2.37
C THR A 14 -2.41 13.69 1.03
N LEU A 15 -3.42 14.46 0.70
CA LEU A 15 -3.38 15.23 -0.53
C LEU A 15 -2.31 16.33 -0.47
N ASP A 16 -1.81 16.62 0.73
CA ASP A 16 -0.71 17.57 0.92
C ASP A 16 0.63 16.88 0.80
N HIS A 17 0.65 15.60 0.40
CA HIS A 17 1.88 14.84 0.21
C HIS A 17 2.60 14.48 1.51
N LYS A 18 1.84 14.32 2.60
CA LYS A 18 2.44 13.91 3.86
C LYS A 18 2.16 12.42 4.06
N SER A 19 3.21 11.65 4.32
CA SER A 19 3.05 10.23 4.59
C SER A 19 2.39 10.02 5.94
N VAL A 20 1.31 9.25 5.95
CA VAL A 20 0.60 8.96 7.19
C VAL A 20 0.67 7.49 7.56
N PHE A 21 1.02 6.64 6.60
CA PHE A 21 1.10 5.20 6.85
C PHE A 21 1.98 4.57 5.80
N HIS A 22 2.77 3.56 6.18
CA HIS A 22 3.53 2.80 5.21
C HIS A 22 3.72 1.39 5.74
N ARG A 23 3.84 0.46 4.82
CA ARG A 23 4.01 -0.94 5.18
C ARG A 23 4.62 -1.68 4.01
N MET A 24 5.49 -2.65 4.30
CA MET A 24 6.08 -3.47 3.27
C MET A 24 5.43 -4.83 3.26
N PHE A 25 5.19 -5.36 2.06
CA PHE A 25 4.60 -6.68 1.87
C PHE A 25 5.58 -7.54 1.10
N PHE A 26 5.54 -8.83 1.35
CA PHE A 26 6.47 -9.73 0.69
C PHE A 26 5.96 -10.26 -0.65
N ASN A 27 4.67 -10.12 -0.92
CA ASN A 27 4.13 -10.54 -2.20
C ASN A 27 2.88 -9.74 -2.51
N ALA A 28 2.48 -9.82 -3.79
CA ALA A 28 1.35 -9.04 -4.25
C ALA A 28 0.03 -9.52 -3.65
N LYS A 29 -0.05 -10.80 -3.32
CA LYS A 29 -1.28 -11.33 -2.75
C LYS A 29 -1.59 -10.69 -1.41
N GLU A 30 -0.57 -10.58 -0.56
CA GLU A 30 -0.76 -9.94 0.74
C GLU A 30 -1.11 -8.47 0.59
N PHE A 31 -0.47 -7.81 -0.35
CA PHE A 31 -0.74 -6.40 -0.59
C PHE A 31 -2.20 -6.21 -1.03
N ASN A 32 -2.64 -7.03 -2.00
CA ASN A 32 -3.99 -6.89 -2.52
C ASN A 32 -5.03 -7.19 -1.46
N GLU A 33 -4.78 -8.19 -0.63
CA GLU A 33 -5.73 -8.52 0.43
C GLU A 33 -5.82 -7.40 1.45
N PHE A 34 -4.69 -6.80 1.78
CA PHE A 34 -4.68 -5.73 2.76
C PHE A 34 -5.48 -4.51 2.27
N VAL A 35 -5.24 -4.08 1.05
CA VAL A 35 -5.89 -2.87 0.55
C VAL A 35 -7.37 -3.09 0.23
N LYS A 36 -7.81 -4.34 0.19
CA LYS A 36 -9.21 -4.61 -0.08
C LYS A 36 -10.04 -4.70 1.19
N THR A 37 -9.42 -4.66 2.36
CA THR A 37 -10.17 -4.76 3.60
C THR A 37 -11.01 -3.52 3.79
N GLU A 38 -12.14 -3.71 4.46
CA GLU A 38 -13.02 -2.59 4.74
C GLU A 38 -12.37 -1.62 5.70
N GLU A 39 -11.58 -2.16 6.64
CA GLU A 39 -10.89 -1.31 7.60
C GLU A 39 -9.93 -0.35 6.91
N PHE A 40 -9.18 -0.85 5.95
CA PHE A 40 -8.24 -0.01 5.24
C PHE A 40 -8.96 1.07 4.44
N LYS A 41 -10.02 0.67 3.74
CA LYS A 41 -10.78 1.61 2.92
C LYS A 41 -11.46 2.68 3.75
N ALA A 42 -11.94 2.31 4.92
CA ALA A 42 -12.60 3.26 5.79
C ALA A 42 -11.59 4.23 6.40
N LYS A 43 -10.39 3.72 6.70
CA LYS A 43 -9.39 4.55 7.33
C LYS A 43 -8.71 5.49 6.34
N TYR A 44 -8.50 5.03 5.13
CA TYR A 44 -7.79 5.82 4.12
C TYR A 44 -8.57 5.84 2.80
N PRO A 45 -9.71 6.56 2.76
CA PRO A 45 -10.49 6.63 1.55
C PRO A 45 -9.69 7.38 0.47
N THR A 46 -9.77 6.88 -0.74
CA THR A 46 -9.00 7.46 -1.84
C THR A 46 -9.44 8.87 -2.22
N THR A 47 -10.57 9.31 -1.68
CA THR A 47 -11.01 10.68 -1.90
C THR A 47 -10.23 11.67 -1.06
N GLU A 48 -9.57 11.19 0.01
CA GLU A 48 -8.81 12.08 0.89
C GLU A 48 -7.35 11.70 1.01
N PHE A 49 -6.99 10.52 0.53
CA PHE A 49 -5.62 10.05 0.63
C PHE A 49 -5.16 9.49 -0.70
N LYS A 50 -3.87 9.49 -0.91
CA LYS A 50 -3.30 8.95 -2.11
C LYS A 50 -2.54 7.69 -1.74
N ILE A 51 -2.80 6.62 -2.49
CA ILE A 51 -2.16 5.33 -2.25
C ILE A 51 -1.02 5.17 -3.24
N VAL A 52 0.18 5.02 -2.72
CA VAL A 52 1.37 4.88 -3.55
C VAL A 52 1.91 3.47 -3.38
N LYS A 53 2.16 2.80 -4.49
CA LYS A 53 2.68 1.45 -4.47
C LYS A 53 3.99 1.42 -5.20
N GLU A 54 5.02 0.87 -4.57
CA GLU A 54 6.31 0.73 -5.20
C GLU A 54 6.75 -0.72 -5.11
N THR A 55 7.36 -1.22 -6.17
CA THR A 55 7.82 -2.60 -6.22
C THR A 55 9.33 -2.63 -6.31
N TYR A 56 9.96 -3.46 -5.50
CA TYR A 56 11.40 -3.56 -5.49
C TYR A 56 11.89 -4.95 -5.82
#